data_4295c39f9efb41e9f930bbc149876a7a
#
_entry.id   4295c39f9efb41e9f930bbc149876a7a
#
_cell.length_a   1.000
_cell.length_b   1.000
_cell.length_c   1.000
_cell.angle_alpha   90.00
_cell.angle_beta   90.00
_cell.angle_gamma   90.00
#
_symmetry.space_group_name_H-M   'P 1'
#
loop_
_entity.id
_entity.type
_entity.pdbx_description
1 polymer ?
#
loop_
_entity_poly.entity_id
_entity_poly.type
_entity_poly.pdbx_seq_one_letter_code
_entity_poly.pdbx_strand_id
1 'polypeptide(L)'
;MPRSMPRHLPIFACALALAALPGLTACNDTKQGIDEPAREGLAIELDGVDYNVFITRELNPKITPDSAYVSDEAPAGEALYGVFLQVCNVSKDARPTATEFTVRDNQDNTFHPESLPADNEFAYDPKTLDPEECIPEIGSVAQLGPTAGSMLLFQLPLENTENRPLELEIEQGGEKRTFTLDI
;
A
#
# COMPACT_ATOMS: atom_id res chain seq x y z
N MET A 1 -34.93 34.59 83.99
CA MET A 1 -35.22 33.45 83.11
C MET A 1 -35.38 33.99 81.68
N PRO A 2 -34.42 33.79 80.84
CA PRO A 2 -34.68 33.94 79.40
C PRO A 2 -34.45 32.64 78.64
N ARG A 3 -35.37 32.34 77.77
CA ARG A 3 -35.44 31.20 76.90
C ARG A 3 -34.46 31.33 75.74
N SER A 4 -33.63 30.33 75.51
CA SER A 4 -32.78 30.20 74.37
C SER A 4 -33.58 29.69 73.16
N MET A 5 -33.51 30.41 72.03
CA MET A 5 -33.97 29.91 70.72
C MET A 5 -32.87 29.16 69.98
N PRO A 6 -33.15 28.04 69.39
CA PRO A 6 -32.19 27.39 68.46
C PRO A 6 -32.23 28.01 67.08
N ARG A 7 -31.03 28.35 66.57
CA ARG A 7 -30.80 28.79 65.22
C ARG A 7 -30.74 27.58 64.29
N HIS A 8 -31.71 27.48 63.38
CA HIS A 8 -31.65 26.58 62.24
C HIS A 8 -30.76 27.13 61.13
N LEU A 9 -29.64 26.48 60.83
CA LEU A 9 -28.86 26.72 59.62
C LEU A 9 -29.54 25.95 58.44
N PRO A 10 -29.69 26.61 57.28
CA PRO A 10 -30.10 25.86 56.07
C PRO A 10 -28.87 25.20 55.43
N ILE A 11 -28.95 23.91 55.26
CA ILE A 11 -27.98 23.10 54.49
C ILE A 11 -28.28 23.36 53.03
N PHE A 12 -27.40 24.06 52.34
CA PHE A 12 -27.40 24.15 50.88
C PHE A 12 -26.83 22.86 50.32
N ALA A 13 -27.71 22.03 49.74
CA ALA A 13 -27.30 20.88 48.94
C ALA A 13 -26.86 21.39 47.56
N CYS A 14 -25.54 21.41 47.32
CA CYS A 14 -24.99 21.55 45.97
C CYS A 14 -25.20 20.27 45.21
N ALA A 15 -26.16 20.25 44.30
CA ALA A 15 -26.30 19.19 43.31
C ALA A 15 -25.23 19.38 42.22
N LEU A 16 -24.16 18.55 42.25
CA LEU A 16 -23.20 18.43 41.14
C LEU A 16 -23.92 17.73 39.99
N ALA A 17 -24.29 18.47 38.96
CA ALA A 17 -24.68 17.89 37.66
C ALA A 17 -23.43 17.41 36.94
N LEU A 18 -23.15 16.10 36.94
CA LEU A 18 -22.19 15.48 36.02
C LEU A 18 -22.77 15.56 34.63
N ALA A 19 -22.31 16.50 33.83
CA ALA A 19 -22.52 16.50 32.40
C ALA A 19 -21.68 15.35 31.78
N ALA A 20 -22.32 14.23 31.45
CA ALA A 20 -21.75 13.18 30.63
C ALA A 20 -21.57 13.75 29.22
N LEU A 21 -20.33 14.12 28.86
CA LEU A 21 -19.96 14.37 27.49
C LEU A 21 -20.01 13.04 26.75
N PRO A 22 -20.85 12.89 25.70
CA PRO A 22 -20.71 11.74 24.80
C PRO A 22 -19.36 11.88 24.12
N GLY A 23 -18.45 10.96 24.43
CA GLY A 23 -17.18 10.83 23.73
C GLY A 23 -17.46 10.59 22.26
N LEU A 24 -17.15 11.56 21.43
CA LEU A 24 -17.06 11.39 19.99
C LEU A 24 -15.85 10.49 19.70
N THR A 25 -16.04 9.17 19.80
CA THR A 25 -15.15 8.22 19.14
C THR A 25 -15.52 8.23 17.66
N ALA A 26 -15.06 9.24 16.94
CA ALA A 26 -14.93 9.14 15.50
C ALA A 26 -13.72 8.25 15.21
N CYS A 27 -13.85 6.94 15.43
CA CYS A 27 -13.03 5.98 14.71
C CYS A 27 -13.55 6.01 13.27
N ASN A 28 -12.91 6.82 12.45
CA ASN A 28 -13.04 6.68 11.01
C ASN A 28 -12.24 5.43 10.68
N ASP A 29 -12.89 4.27 10.59
CA ASP A 29 -12.28 3.02 10.14
C ASP A 29 -12.07 3.08 8.62
N THR A 30 -11.26 4.05 8.16
CA THR A 30 -10.86 4.14 6.76
C THR A 30 -9.98 2.95 6.45
N LYS A 31 -10.47 2.08 5.56
CA LYS A 31 -9.71 0.90 5.14
C LYS A 31 -8.72 1.30 4.06
N GLN A 32 -7.45 1.34 4.42
CA GLN A 32 -6.38 1.62 3.48
C GLN A 32 -6.33 0.58 2.36
N GLY A 33 -6.08 1.05 1.16
CA GLY A 33 -6.11 0.24 -0.05
C GLY A 33 -7.50 0.02 -0.63
N ILE A 34 -8.59 0.34 0.11
CA ILE A 34 -10.00 0.18 -0.32
C ILE A 34 -10.69 1.53 -0.39
N ASP A 35 -10.84 2.22 0.73
CA ASP A 35 -11.55 3.50 0.84
C ASP A 35 -10.63 4.67 0.48
N GLU A 36 -9.34 4.52 0.74
CA GLU A 36 -8.27 5.43 0.34
C GLU A 36 -7.03 4.60 -0.07
N PRO A 37 -6.19 5.09 -1.00
CA PRO A 37 -4.99 4.39 -1.38
C PRO A 37 -4.06 4.13 -0.19
N ALA A 38 -3.47 2.94 -0.14
CA ALA A 38 -2.41 2.64 0.81
C ALA A 38 -1.11 3.34 0.38
N ARG A 39 -0.21 3.55 1.33
CA ARG A 39 1.14 4.04 1.05
C ARG A 39 2.10 2.89 0.81
N GLU A 40 3.16 3.14 0.08
CA GLU A 40 4.31 2.23 0.00
C GLU A 40 4.81 1.86 1.41
N GLY A 41 5.25 0.62 1.57
CA GLY A 41 5.70 0.04 2.84
C GLY A 41 4.58 -0.54 3.70
N LEU A 42 3.31 -0.43 3.32
CA LEU A 42 2.19 -1.06 4.01
C LEU A 42 1.76 -2.34 3.30
N ALA A 43 1.55 -3.41 4.06
CA ALA A 43 0.96 -4.63 3.52
C ALA A 43 -0.57 -4.53 3.51
N ILE A 44 -1.19 -4.81 2.37
CA ILE A 44 -2.64 -4.78 2.18
C ILE A 44 -3.10 -6.15 1.69
N GLU A 45 -4.06 -6.71 2.41
CA GLU A 45 -4.62 -8.02 2.09
C GLU A 45 -5.64 -7.94 0.94
N LEU A 46 -5.54 -8.89 0.00
CA LEU A 46 -6.47 -9.11 -1.09
C LEU A 46 -6.62 -10.62 -1.29
N ASP A 47 -7.81 -11.16 -1.02
CA ASP A 47 -8.16 -12.60 -1.15
C ASP A 47 -7.20 -13.56 -0.44
N GLY A 48 -6.77 -13.21 0.79
CA GLY A 48 -5.87 -14.02 1.62
C GLY A 48 -4.39 -13.91 1.23
N VAL A 49 -4.04 -12.94 0.39
CA VAL A 49 -2.68 -12.64 -0.05
C VAL A 49 -2.34 -11.20 0.34
N ASP A 50 -1.25 -11.01 1.05
CA ASP A 50 -0.71 -9.69 1.38
C ASP A 50 0.15 -9.16 0.25
N TYR A 51 -0.14 -7.94 -0.19
CA TYR A 51 0.64 -7.17 -1.15
C TYR A 51 1.32 -6.01 -0.43
N ASN A 52 2.62 -5.91 -0.54
CA ASN A 52 3.41 -4.82 0.02
C ASN A 52 4.30 -4.21 -1.05
N VAL A 53 3.95 -3.02 -1.52
CA VAL A 53 4.83 -2.23 -2.40
C VAL A 53 5.88 -1.58 -1.53
N PHE A 54 7.14 -1.97 -1.70
CA PHE A 54 8.26 -1.44 -0.90
C PHE A 54 8.70 -0.07 -1.36
N ILE A 55 8.85 0.09 -2.68
CA ILE A 55 9.33 1.31 -3.30
C ILE A 55 9.01 1.32 -4.80
N THR A 56 8.73 2.51 -5.32
CA THR A 56 8.67 2.80 -6.74
C THR A 56 9.81 3.76 -7.09
N ARG A 57 10.55 3.47 -8.15
CA ARG A 57 11.64 4.34 -8.57
C ARG A 57 11.91 4.28 -10.07
N GLU A 58 12.39 5.39 -10.60
CA GLU A 58 12.91 5.45 -11.97
C GLU A 58 14.14 4.57 -12.11
N LEU A 59 14.26 3.86 -13.24
CA LEU A 59 15.35 2.97 -13.56
C LEU A 59 16.19 3.53 -14.71
N ASN A 60 17.50 3.52 -14.54
CA ASN A 60 18.46 3.88 -15.57
C ASN A 60 19.36 2.68 -15.91
N PRO A 61 19.14 1.98 -17.04
CA PRO A 61 19.92 0.79 -17.41
C PRO A 61 21.42 1.03 -17.61
N LYS A 62 21.86 2.28 -17.70
CA LYS A 62 23.28 2.65 -17.84
C LYS A 62 24.07 2.61 -16.55
N ILE A 63 23.40 2.53 -15.40
CA ILE A 63 24.05 2.58 -14.08
C ILE A 63 23.72 1.36 -13.24
N THR A 64 24.64 0.96 -12.39
CA THR A 64 24.41 -0.06 -11.36
C THR A 64 23.70 0.58 -10.16
N PRO A 65 22.67 -0.07 -9.56
CA PRO A 65 22.24 -1.46 -9.81
C PRO A 65 21.20 -1.64 -10.91
N ASP A 66 20.69 -0.58 -11.54
CA ASP A 66 19.52 -0.61 -12.41
C ASP A 66 19.73 -1.46 -13.68
N SER A 67 20.99 -1.52 -14.17
CA SER A 67 21.39 -2.38 -15.27
C SER A 67 21.19 -3.89 -15.01
N ALA A 68 20.95 -4.28 -13.75
CA ALA A 68 20.59 -5.64 -13.40
C ALA A 68 19.09 -5.92 -13.53
N TYR A 69 18.27 -4.87 -13.47
CA TYR A 69 16.81 -4.98 -13.55
C TYR A 69 16.29 -4.90 -14.98
N VAL A 70 16.88 -4.00 -15.79
CA VAL A 70 16.47 -3.71 -17.17
C VAL A 70 17.69 -3.50 -18.05
N SER A 71 17.63 -3.95 -19.31
CA SER A 71 18.70 -3.82 -20.30
C SER A 71 18.46 -2.68 -21.29
N ASP A 72 17.19 -2.40 -21.60
CA ASP A 72 16.80 -1.44 -22.63
C ASP A 72 16.47 -0.08 -22.03
N GLU A 73 16.85 0.99 -22.77
CA GLU A 73 16.50 2.35 -22.40
C GLU A 73 15.06 2.68 -22.82
N ALA A 74 14.41 3.55 -22.04
CA ALA A 74 13.13 4.11 -22.47
C ALA A 74 13.29 4.93 -23.76
N PRO A 75 12.27 4.97 -24.62
CA PRO A 75 12.19 5.91 -25.73
C PRO A 75 12.32 7.36 -25.27
N ALA A 76 12.69 8.25 -26.21
CA ALA A 76 12.77 9.67 -25.90
C ALA A 76 11.41 10.23 -25.46
N GLY A 77 11.34 10.90 -24.33
CA GLY A 77 10.13 11.45 -23.73
C GLY A 77 9.41 10.49 -22.78
N GLU A 78 9.99 9.33 -22.51
CA GLU A 78 9.48 8.32 -21.59
C GLU A 78 10.53 7.94 -20.54
N ALA A 79 10.12 7.32 -19.45
CA ALA A 79 11.00 6.78 -18.43
C ALA A 79 10.52 5.39 -17.98
N LEU A 80 11.47 4.58 -17.51
CA LEU A 80 11.20 3.28 -16.92
C LEU A 80 11.05 3.41 -15.41
N TYR A 81 9.99 2.84 -14.87
CA TYR A 81 9.75 2.77 -13.43
C TYR A 81 9.61 1.33 -12.98
N GLY A 82 10.40 0.95 -11.98
CA GLY A 82 10.26 -0.32 -11.28
C GLY A 82 9.40 -0.14 -10.03
N VAL A 83 8.30 -0.86 -9.94
CA VAL A 83 7.53 -1.02 -8.72
C VAL A 83 7.98 -2.31 -8.06
N PHE A 84 8.66 -2.21 -6.93
CA PHE A 84 9.20 -3.36 -6.19
C PHE A 84 8.24 -3.76 -5.08
N LEU A 85 7.79 -5.01 -5.11
CA LEU A 85 6.79 -5.50 -4.18
C LEU A 85 7.12 -6.88 -3.63
N GLN A 86 6.54 -7.17 -2.47
CA GLN A 86 6.47 -8.51 -1.91
C GLN A 86 5.00 -8.94 -1.85
N VAL A 87 4.77 -10.22 -2.18
CA VAL A 87 3.43 -10.83 -2.18
C VAL A 87 3.51 -12.11 -1.39
N CYS A 88 2.74 -12.24 -0.31
CA CYS A 88 2.78 -13.40 0.59
C CYS A 88 1.39 -13.97 0.83
N ASN A 89 1.25 -15.29 0.78
CA ASN A 89 0.03 -15.95 1.19
C ASN A 89 -0.07 -15.98 2.72
N VAL A 90 -1.04 -15.25 3.28
CA VAL A 90 -1.32 -15.19 4.73
C VAL A 90 -2.50 -16.07 5.14
N SER A 91 -3.08 -16.79 4.18
CA SER A 91 -4.17 -17.72 4.42
C SER A 91 -3.65 -19.13 4.77
N LYS A 92 -4.58 -20.02 5.14
CA LYS A 92 -4.27 -21.42 5.44
C LYS A 92 -4.34 -22.34 4.21
N ASP A 93 -4.86 -21.81 3.12
CA ASP A 93 -5.07 -22.53 1.86
C ASP A 93 -4.18 -21.93 0.78
N ALA A 94 -3.86 -22.71 -0.26
CA ALA A 94 -3.13 -22.20 -1.40
C ALA A 94 -3.96 -21.10 -2.13
N ARG A 95 -3.29 -19.99 -2.49
CA ARG A 95 -3.92 -18.83 -3.11
C ARG A 95 -3.22 -18.42 -4.40
N PRO A 96 -3.96 -18.14 -5.47
CA PRO A 96 -3.37 -17.49 -6.63
C PRO A 96 -2.99 -16.05 -6.29
N THR A 97 -1.95 -15.52 -6.93
CA THR A 97 -1.60 -14.11 -6.85
C THR A 97 -2.19 -13.33 -8.01
N ALA A 98 -2.31 -12.00 -7.87
CA ALA A 98 -2.86 -11.13 -8.88
C ALA A 98 -2.02 -11.17 -10.17
N THR A 99 -2.73 -11.07 -11.30
CA THR A 99 -2.16 -10.94 -12.65
C THR A 99 -2.45 -9.59 -13.29
N GLU A 100 -3.39 -8.83 -12.70
CA GLU A 100 -3.85 -7.56 -13.22
C GLU A 100 -3.32 -6.42 -12.35
N PHE A 101 -2.46 -5.61 -12.96
CA PHE A 101 -1.86 -4.42 -12.35
C PHE A 101 -2.01 -3.24 -13.31
N THR A 102 -2.39 -2.10 -12.78
CA THR A 102 -2.57 -0.88 -13.58
C THR A 102 -2.06 0.33 -12.80
N VAL A 103 -1.15 1.10 -13.37
CA VAL A 103 -0.83 2.42 -12.86
C VAL A 103 -1.79 3.43 -13.47
N ARG A 104 -2.36 4.29 -12.63
CA ARG A 104 -3.28 5.36 -13.02
C ARG A 104 -2.74 6.70 -12.54
N ASP A 105 -2.82 7.72 -13.40
CA ASP A 105 -2.54 9.12 -13.00
C ASP A 105 -3.83 9.87 -12.59
N ASN A 106 -3.70 11.09 -12.11
CA ASN A 106 -4.85 11.91 -11.68
C ASN A 106 -5.73 12.43 -12.81
N GLN A 107 -5.40 12.14 -14.07
CA GLN A 107 -6.18 12.45 -15.26
C GLN A 107 -6.83 11.20 -15.87
N ASP A 108 -6.83 10.08 -15.12
CA ASP A 108 -7.38 8.79 -15.54
C ASP A 108 -6.65 8.13 -16.73
N ASN A 109 -5.40 8.54 -17.05
CA ASN A 109 -4.57 7.76 -17.93
C ASN A 109 -4.10 6.49 -17.23
N THR A 110 -4.08 5.37 -17.96
CA THR A 110 -3.74 4.04 -17.43
C THR A 110 -2.56 3.43 -18.15
N PHE A 111 -1.70 2.79 -17.37
CA PHE A 111 -0.50 2.12 -17.85
C PHE A 111 -0.43 0.70 -17.27
N HIS A 112 0.01 -0.24 -18.08
CA HIS A 112 0.15 -1.64 -17.69
C HIS A 112 1.62 -2.03 -17.60
N PRO A 113 1.96 -3.08 -16.82
CA PRO A 113 3.33 -3.55 -16.75
C PRO A 113 3.86 -4.02 -18.10
N GLU A 114 5.11 -3.69 -18.38
CA GLU A 114 5.86 -4.23 -19.51
C GLU A 114 6.26 -5.68 -19.25
N SER A 115 6.27 -6.48 -20.31
CA SER A 115 6.74 -7.86 -20.23
C SER A 115 8.26 -7.90 -20.09
N LEU A 116 8.73 -8.53 -19.03
CA LEU A 116 10.17 -8.78 -18.82
C LEU A 116 10.58 -10.11 -19.44
N PRO A 117 11.87 -10.30 -19.81
CA PRO A 117 12.41 -11.59 -20.20
C PRO A 117 12.14 -12.67 -19.14
N ALA A 118 11.84 -13.89 -19.57
CA ALA A 118 11.50 -15.00 -18.66
C ALA A 118 12.66 -15.42 -17.73
N ASP A 119 13.89 -15.03 -18.04
CA ASP A 119 15.08 -15.24 -17.23
C ASP A 119 15.45 -14.05 -16.35
N ASN A 120 14.61 -13.03 -16.29
CA ASN A 120 14.81 -11.89 -15.39
C ASN A 120 14.48 -12.30 -13.95
N GLU A 121 15.50 -12.47 -13.12
CA GLU A 121 15.38 -12.92 -11.73
C GLU A 121 14.61 -11.95 -10.81
N PHE A 122 14.39 -10.71 -11.24
CA PHE A 122 13.66 -9.68 -10.48
C PHE A 122 12.20 -9.56 -10.90
N ALA A 123 11.81 -10.15 -12.04
CA ALA A 123 10.44 -10.04 -12.54
C ALA A 123 9.42 -10.59 -11.53
N TYR A 124 8.30 -9.90 -11.39
CA TYR A 124 7.14 -10.47 -10.72
C TYR A 124 6.54 -11.57 -11.62
N ASP A 125 6.51 -12.79 -11.10
CA ASP A 125 5.95 -13.96 -11.78
C ASP A 125 4.72 -14.46 -11.00
N PRO A 126 3.49 -14.20 -11.47
CA PRO A 126 2.28 -14.60 -10.78
C PRO A 126 2.12 -16.12 -10.75
N LYS A 127 1.85 -16.65 -9.56
CA LYS A 127 1.65 -18.09 -9.33
C LYS A 127 0.68 -18.35 -8.19
N THR A 128 0.31 -19.61 -8.00
CA THR A 128 -0.36 -20.03 -6.77
C THR A 128 0.69 -20.22 -5.68
N LEU A 129 0.48 -19.57 -4.54
CA LEU A 129 1.33 -19.65 -3.35
C LEU A 129 0.73 -20.63 -2.35
N ASP A 130 1.56 -21.53 -1.83
CA ASP A 130 1.21 -22.32 -0.65
C ASP A 130 1.16 -21.43 0.61
N PRO A 131 0.52 -21.87 1.71
CA PRO A 131 0.53 -21.12 2.98
C PRO A 131 1.93 -20.68 3.38
N GLU A 132 2.09 -19.40 3.77
CA GLU A 132 3.36 -18.77 4.18
C GLU A 132 4.40 -18.60 3.03
N GLU A 133 4.08 -19.01 1.80
CA GLU A 133 4.95 -18.78 0.65
C GLU A 133 4.86 -17.32 0.19
N CYS A 134 5.97 -16.78 -0.32
CA CYS A 134 6.08 -15.41 -0.82
C CYS A 134 6.71 -15.32 -2.23
N ILE A 135 6.40 -14.23 -2.92
CA ILE A 135 7.10 -13.71 -4.10
C ILE A 135 7.73 -12.36 -3.70
N PRO A 136 9.04 -12.14 -3.87
CA PRO A 136 10.03 -13.14 -4.28
C PRO A 136 10.25 -14.21 -3.22
N GLU A 137 10.73 -15.37 -3.67
CA GLU A 137 11.08 -16.48 -2.79
C GLU A 137 12.16 -16.08 -1.78
N ILE A 138 12.05 -16.58 -0.56
CA ILE A 138 13.01 -16.30 0.52
C ILE A 138 14.41 -16.78 0.11
N GLY A 139 15.40 -15.87 0.20
CA GLY A 139 16.79 -16.13 -0.19
C GLY A 139 17.08 -15.97 -1.68
N SER A 140 16.10 -15.60 -2.49
CA SER A 140 16.30 -15.31 -3.92
C SER A 140 17.08 -14.02 -4.16
N VAL A 141 17.58 -13.85 -5.39
CA VAL A 141 18.26 -12.63 -5.83
C VAL A 141 17.36 -11.40 -5.70
N ALA A 142 16.08 -11.55 -6.03
CA ALA A 142 15.11 -10.47 -5.92
C ALA A 142 14.82 -10.06 -4.48
N GLN A 143 14.87 -11.00 -3.51
CA GLN A 143 14.71 -10.68 -2.10
C GLN A 143 15.95 -10.00 -1.50
N LEU A 144 17.15 -10.47 -1.86
CA LEU A 144 18.42 -10.05 -1.28
C LEU A 144 19.12 -8.96 -2.08
N GLY A 145 18.57 -8.56 -3.22
CA GLY A 145 19.14 -7.58 -4.13
C GLY A 145 19.20 -6.17 -3.55
N PRO A 146 19.83 -5.23 -4.28
CA PRO A 146 19.97 -3.83 -3.86
C PRO A 146 18.62 -3.14 -3.60
N THR A 147 17.59 -3.52 -4.33
CA THR A 147 16.19 -3.18 -4.05
C THR A 147 15.46 -4.50 -3.82
N ALA A 148 15.02 -4.71 -2.58
CA ALA A 148 14.28 -5.91 -2.23
C ALA A 148 12.90 -5.90 -2.91
N GLY A 149 12.41 -7.09 -3.29
CA GLY A 149 11.10 -7.26 -3.92
C GLY A 149 11.19 -7.77 -5.36
N SER A 150 10.11 -8.39 -5.83
CA SER A 150 9.90 -8.65 -7.26
C SER A 150 9.41 -7.38 -7.94
N MET A 151 9.74 -7.21 -9.20
CA MET A 151 9.54 -5.97 -9.95
C MET A 151 8.42 -6.09 -10.98
N LEU A 152 7.50 -5.13 -10.95
CA LEU A 152 6.68 -4.75 -12.10
C LEU A 152 7.37 -3.59 -12.81
N LEU A 153 7.60 -3.72 -14.10
CA LEU A 153 8.21 -2.65 -14.91
C LEU A 153 7.12 -1.86 -15.62
N PHE A 154 7.14 -0.54 -15.49
CA PHE A 154 6.26 0.37 -16.22
C PHE A 154 7.09 1.32 -17.08
N GLN A 155 6.61 1.59 -18.31
CA GLN A 155 7.13 2.62 -19.17
C GLN A 155 6.10 3.77 -19.22
N LEU A 156 6.48 4.93 -18.71
CA LEU A 156 5.57 6.06 -18.57
C LEU A 156 6.08 7.26 -19.38
N PRO A 157 5.19 7.96 -20.13
CA PRO A 157 5.54 9.26 -20.67
C PRO A 157 5.88 10.24 -19.55
N LEU A 158 6.95 11.02 -19.72
CA LEU A 158 7.41 11.96 -18.69
C LEU A 158 6.34 12.99 -18.31
N GLU A 159 5.48 13.39 -19.24
CA GLU A 159 4.37 14.31 -18.97
C GLU A 159 3.34 13.71 -17.98
N ASN A 160 3.13 12.38 -18.02
CA ASN A 160 2.19 11.72 -17.11
C ASN A 160 2.75 11.54 -15.71
N THR A 161 4.07 11.53 -15.52
CA THR A 161 4.68 11.45 -14.20
C THR A 161 4.48 12.72 -13.35
N GLU A 162 4.13 13.82 -13.98
CA GLU A 162 3.74 15.07 -13.32
C GLU A 162 2.26 15.10 -12.88
N ASN A 163 1.44 14.20 -13.40
CA ASN A 163 0.01 14.08 -13.09
C ASN A 163 -0.23 13.30 -11.78
N ARG A 164 0.27 13.81 -10.67
CA ARG A 164 0.22 13.14 -9.36
C ARG A 164 -1.11 13.32 -8.64
N PRO A 165 -1.53 12.36 -7.78
CA PRO A 165 -0.81 11.12 -7.45
C PRO A 165 -0.84 10.11 -8.60
N LEU A 166 0.20 9.27 -8.66
CA LEU A 166 0.19 8.04 -9.44
C LEU A 166 -0.20 6.90 -8.49
N GLU A 167 -1.13 6.07 -8.93
CA GLU A 167 -1.69 5.00 -8.11
C GLU A 167 -1.54 3.66 -8.80
N LEU A 168 -1.04 2.65 -8.07
CA LEU A 168 -1.06 1.26 -8.51
C LEU A 168 -2.35 0.61 -8.06
N GLU A 169 -3.16 0.16 -9.00
CA GLU A 169 -4.31 -0.69 -8.78
C GLU A 169 -3.92 -2.15 -8.95
N ILE A 170 -4.27 -2.99 -7.98
CA ILE A 170 -4.10 -4.45 -7.99
C ILE A 170 -5.50 -5.06 -8.01
N GLU A 171 -5.81 -5.88 -9.00
CA GLU A 171 -7.12 -6.52 -9.11
C GLU A 171 -7.00 -8.05 -9.07
N GLN A 172 -7.84 -8.69 -8.25
CA GLN A 172 -7.94 -10.14 -8.11
C GLN A 172 -9.34 -10.54 -7.65
N GLY A 173 -9.91 -11.55 -8.29
CA GLY A 173 -11.20 -12.09 -7.87
C GLY A 173 -12.37 -11.11 -7.93
N GLY A 174 -12.23 -9.99 -8.66
CA GLY A 174 -13.21 -8.90 -8.74
C GLY A 174 -13.12 -7.90 -7.58
N GLU A 175 -12.14 -8.04 -6.71
CA GLU A 175 -11.77 -7.06 -5.70
C GLU A 175 -10.55 -6.26 -6.16
N LYS A 176 -10.42 -5.03 -5.66
CA LYS A 176 -9.35 -4.10 -6.00
C LYS A 176 -8.70 -3.53 -4.74
N ARG A 177 -7.38 -3.31 -4.81
CA ARG A 177 -6.58 -2.58 -3.82
C ARG A 177 -5.74 -1.54 -4.54
N THR A 178 -5.56 -0.40 -3.89
CA THR A 178 -4.86 0.74 -4.49
C THR A 178 -3.73 1.21 -3.59
N PHE A 179 -2.58 1.49 -4.19
CA PHE A 179 -1.42 2.09 -3.54
C PHE A 179 -1.08 3.43 -4.20
N THR A 180 -0.78 4.45 -3.40
CA THR A 180 -0.12 5.66 -3.91
C THR A 180 1.36 5.38 -4.09
N LEU A 181 1.89 5.67 -5.27
CA LEU A 181 3.29 5.49 -5.61
C LEU A 181 4.10 6.75 -5.30
N ASP A 182 5.25 6.58 -4.67
CA ASP A 182 6.18 7.66 -4.33
C ASP A 182 7.18 7.90 -5.49
N ILE A 183 6.68 8.50 -6.59
CA ILE A 183 7.45 8.84 -7.80
C ILE A 183 7.86 10.31 -7.79
#